data_fe6d0313aaa167b228059302a3ba6d72
#
_entry.id   fe6d0313aaa167b228059302a3ba6d72
#
_cell.length_a   1.000
_cell.length_b   1.000
_cell.length_c   1.000
_cell.angle_alpha   90.00
_cell.angle_beta   90.00
_cell.angle_gamma   90.00
#
_symmetry.space_group_name_H-M   'P 1'
#
loop_
_entity.id
_entity.type
_entity.pdbx_description
1 polymer ?
#
loop_
_entity_poly.entity_id
_entity_poly.type
_entity_poly.pdbx_seq_one_letter_code
_entity_poly.pdbx_strand_id
1 'polypeptide(L)'
;AGLGYRLTLPNKGWTPDGDESPLSLFSLDPMNTFVVRSSDIDEHVLMAVYCVEREYNEKVFSVYTPKWYFELTGTGNVVTKPNPLGMIPIVEYPSENARLGVFEVAMSLLDALDELQSNRMDDIVQFVNSFLGIFGGELDEDTYKKLNEWKTLCLPEGTDAKYLSATLSQSDVQTLKDDLYQAILTICGVPNRNGGSSTSDTGQAVELRDGWSSAETRAKDIETAFKAAEREHLKVVLRIMRDTVGTHLKLSDIEPHFTRRNYENIAFFLENPFITFDTAWEQG
;
A
#
# COMPACT_ATOMS: atom_id res chain seq x y z
N ALA A 1 3.99 3.38 -3.29
CA ALA A 1 5.23 4.08 -2.92
C ALA A 1 5.30 4.21 -1.40
N GLY A 2 6.50 4.02 -0.83
CA GLY A 2 6.74 4.18 0.61
C GLY A 2 6.94 5.64 1.04
N LEU A 3 6.53 6.60 0.20
CA LEU A 3 6.72 8.03 0.38
C LEU A 3 5.42 8.79 0.15
N GLY A 4 5.22 9.84 0.92
CA GLY A 4 4.24 10.89 0.69
C GLY A 4 4.87 12.27 0.79
N TYR A 5 4.26 13.27 0.19
CA TYR A 5 4.75 14.65 0.25
C TYR A 5 3.62 15.61 0.55
N ARG A 6 3.91 16.59 1.40
CA ARG A 6 2.97 17.67 1.74
C ARG A 6 3.63 19.02 1.46
N LEU A 7 2.95 19.84 0.69
CA LEU A 7 3.31 21.25 0.44
C LEU A 7 2.42 22.13 1.30
N THR A 8 3.04 23.08 2.01
CA THR A 8 2.33 24.08 2.83
C THR A 8 2.73 25.49 2.39
N LEU A 9 1.76 26.25 1.99
CA LEU A 9 1.96 27.64 1.53
C LEU A 9 1.08 28.61 2.32
N PRO A 10 1.49 29.90 2.45
CA PRO A 10 0.59 30.94 2.90
C PRO A 10 -0.63 31.06 1.98
N ASN A 11 -1.82 31.16 2.56
CA ASN A 11 -3.03 31.41 1.78
C ASN A 11 -3.07 32.88 1.34
N LYS A 12 -3.03 33.11 0.03
CA LYS A 12 -3.03 34.46 -0.56
C LYS A 12 -4.37 35.20 -0.40
N GLY A 13 -5.46 34.44 -0.22
CA GLY A 13 -6.80 35.00 -0.02
C GLY A 13 -7.16 35.24 1.44
N TRP A 14 -6.26 34.88 2.37
CA TRP A 14 -6.52 35.01 3.79
C TRP A 14 -6.60 36.47 4.25
N THR A 15 -7.62 36.76 5.07
CA THR A 15 -7.77 38.03 5.79
C THR A 15 -8.04 37.76 7.28
N PRO A 16 -7.61 38.64 8.22
CA PRO A 16 -7.81 38.42 9.64
C PRO A 16 -9.28 38.26 10.06
N ASP A 17 -10.20 38.85 9.34
CA ASP A 17 -11.65 38.82 9.60
C ASP A 17 -12.40 37.77 8.78
N GLY A 18 -11.68 36.98 7.98
CA GLY A 18 -12.25 35.93 7.12
C GLY A 18 -12.31 34.57 7.81
N ASP A 19 -13.19 33.68 7.32
CA ASP A 19 -13.34 32.29 7.83
C ASP A 19 -12.25 31.33 7.28
N GLU A 20 -11.38 31.79 6.40
CA GLU A 20 -10.37 30.93 5.76
C GLU A 20 -9.12 30.76 6.62
N SER A 21 -8.48 29.61 6.47
CA SER A 21 -7.18 29.33 7.09
C SER A 21 -6.07 30.21 6.52
N PRO A 22 -5.11 30.70 7.35
CA PRO A 22 -3.96 31.48 6.88
C PRO A 22 -2.97 30.67 6.05
N LEU A 23 -3.15 29.35 5.97
CA LEU A 23 -2.28 28.46 5.22
C LEU A 23 -3.10 27.51 4.34
N SER A 24 -2.51 27.09 3.22
CA SER A 24 -3.05 26.09 2.30
C SER A 24 -2.15 24.85 2.33
N LEU A 25 -2.78 23.68 2.44
CA LEU A 25 -2.13 22.38 2.49
C LEU A 25 -2.42 21.60 1.21
N PHE A 26 -1.40 21.04 0.60
CA PHE A 26 -1.51 20.23 -0.60
C PHE A 26 -0.80 18.89 -0.40
N SER A 27 -1.49 17.79 -0.65
CA SER A 27 -0.86 16.48 -0.80
C SER A 27 -0.34 16.38 -2.22
N LEU A 28 0.95 16.13 -2.38
CA LEU A 28 1.61 16.04 -3.68
C LEU A 28 1.75 14.57 -4.10
N ASP A 29 1.67 14.32 -5.40
CA ASP A 29 1.90 13.00 -5.98
C ASP A 29 3.38 12.61 -5.82
N PRO A 30 3.68 11.47 -5.14
CA PRO A 30 5.06 11.00 -4.98
C PRO A 30 5.77 10.65 -6.29
N MET A 31 5.04 10.38 -7.38
CA MET A 31 5.64 10.16 -8.70
C MET A 31 6.22 11.44 -9.30
N ASN A 32 5.69 12.58 -8.90
CA ASN A 32 6.04 13.88 -9.45
C ASN A 32 6.77 14.77 -8.43
N THR A 33 7.12 14.24 -7.26
CA THR A 33 7.73 15.00 -6.17
C THR A 33 8.96 14.27 -5.65
N PHE A 34 10.02 15.02 -5.39
CA PHE A 34 11.19 14.50 -4.69
C PHE A 34 11.91 15.57 -3.90
N VAL A 35 12.68 15.16 -2.91
CA VAL A 35 13.59 16.02 -2.15
C VAL A 35 15.03 15.59 -2.38
N VAL A 36 15.91 16.56 -2.43
CA VAL A 36 17.37 16.35 -2.49
C VAL A 36 17.94 16.65 -1.12
N ARG A 37 18.67 15.69 -0.56
CA ARG A 37 19.30 15.78 0.74
C ARG A 37 20.80 15.97 0.60
N SER A 38 21.43 16.53 1.63
CA SER A 38 22.90 16.56 1.72
C SER A 38 23.43 15.14 1.92
N SER A 39 24.68 14.93 1.56
CA SER A 39 25.41 13.69 1.84
C SER A 39 26.10 13.70 3.22
N ASP A 40 25.85 14.73 4.01
CA ASP A 40 26.36 14.86 5.37
C ASP A 40 25.57 13.96 6.33
N ILE A 41 26.09 13.77 7.54
CA ILE A 41 25.51 12.88 8.55
C ILE A 41 24.08 13.28 8.99
N ASP A 42 23.74 14.57 8.86
CA ASP A 42 22.44 15.13 9.21
C ASP A 42 21.39 15.02 8.08
N GLU A 43 21.82 14.66 6.86
CA GLU A 43 20.95 14.45 5.67
C GLU A 43 19.92 15.57 5.50
N HIS A 44 20.25 16.82 5.79
CA HIS A 44 19.30 17.92 5.69
C HIS A 44 18.83 18.15 4.25
N VAL A 45 17.60 18.61 4.09
CA VAL A 45 17.00 18.85 2.79
C VAL A 45 17.60 20.11 2.17
N LEU A 46 18.23 19.98 0.99
CA LEU A 46 18.82 21.07 0.21
C LEU A 46 17.80 21.75 -0.67
N MET A 47 16.94 20.98 -1.32
CA MET A 47 15.85 21.45 -2.14
C MET A 47 14.73 20.41 -2.27
N ALA A 48 13.55 20.88 -2.61
CA ALA A 48 12.41 20.04 -2.97
C ALA A 48 11.87 20.43 -4.34
N VAL A 49 11.47 19.45 -5.12
CA VAL A 49 11.02 19.61 -6.49
C VAL A 49 9.65 18.97 -6.65
N TYR A 50 8.75 19.72 -7.28
CA TYR A 50 7.45 19.22 -7.71
C TYR A 50 7.26 19.48 -9.19
N CYS A 51 6.97 18.43 -9.97
CA CYS A 51 6.73 18.49 -11.40
C CYS A 51 5.23 18.49 -11.67
N VAL A 52 4.76 19.44 -12.47
CA VAL A 52 3.39 19.49 -12.97
C VAL A 52 3.42 19.42 -14.49
N GLU A 53 2.55 18.60 -15.04
CA GLU A 53 2.30 18.58 -16.48
C GLU A 53 1.12 19.53 -16.79
N ARG A 54 1.38 20.57 -17.56
CA ARG A 54 0.38 21.52 -18.05
C ARG A 54 -0.18 21.06 -19.39
N GLU A 55 -1.14 21.82 -19.92
CA GLU A 55 -1.69 21.61 -21.26
C GLU A 55 -0.55 21.49 -22.30
N TYR A 56 -0.75 20.64 -23.30
CA TYR A 56 0.23 20.32 -24.36
C TYR A 56 1.50 19.58 -23.88
N ASN A 57 1.39 18.78 -22.76
CA ASN A 57 2.50 18.01 -22.19
C ASN A 57 3.71 18.87 -21.77
N GLU A 58 3.51 20.15 -21.48
CA GLU A 58 4.56 21.00 -20.96
C GLU A 58 4.85 20.66 -19.49
N LYS A 59 6.04 20.12 -19.21
CA LYS A 59 6.48 19.87 -17.84
C LYS A 59 7.03 21.14 -17.22
N VAL A 60 6.50 21.47 -16.04
CA VAL A 60 6.92 22.60 -15.22
C VAL A 60 7.42 22.09 -13.88
N PHE A 61 8.67 22.38 -13.57
CA PHE A 61 9.29 22.01 -12.32
C PHE A 61 9.29 23.19 -11.36
N SER A 62 8.63 23.03 -10.24
CA SER A 62 8.67 23.97 -9.11
C SER A 62 9.74 23.52 -8.12
N VAL A 63 10.82 24.28 -8.04
CA VAL A 63 11.97 23.97 -7.18
C VAL A 63 12.02 24.94 -6.01
N TYR A 64 11.96 24.41 -4.81
CA TYR A 64 12.03 25.17 -3.55
C TYR A 64 13.37 24.93 -2.87
N THR A 65 14.10 26.02 -2.62
CA THR A 65 15.26 26.04 -1.74
C THR A 65 14.94 26.94 -0.53
N PRO A 66 15.74 26.97 0.53
CA PRO A 66 15.50 27.88 1.65
C PRO A 66 15.43 29.36 1.25
N LYS A 67 16.21 29.78 0.24
CA LYS A 67 16.33 31.19 -0.18
C LYS A 67 15.52 31.54 -1.42
N TRP A 68 15.37 30.57 -2.35
CA TRP A 68 14.84 30.81 -3.67
C TRP A 68 13.75 29.81 -4.07
N TYR A 69 12.82 30.27 -4.86
CA TYR A 69 11.88 29.47 -5.65
C TYR A 69 12.22 29.62 -7.12
N PHE A 70 12.33 28.51 -7.81
CA PHE A 70 12.52 28.46 -9.26
C PHE A 70 11.34 27.75 -9.91
N GLU A 71 10.89 28.31 -11.03
CA GLU A 71 9.97 27.63 -11.95
C GLU A 71 10.74 27.37 -13.25
N LEU A 72 10.95 26.10 -13.57
CA LEU A 72 11.67 25.64 -14.75
C LEU A 72 10.66 25.03 -15.70
N THR A 73 10.58 25.53 -16.94
CA THR A 73 9.74 24.92 -17.98
C THR A 73 10.56 23.97 -18.85
N GLY A 74 9.92 22.95 -19.42
CA GLY A 74 10.57 22.02 -20.36
C GLY A 74 11.17 22.72 -21.59
N THR A 75 10.75 23.95 -21.90
CA THR A 75 11.29 24.81 -22.96
C THR A 75 12.57 25.55 -22.55
N GLY A 76 13.05 25.38 -21.33
CA GLY A 76 14.27 26.00 -20.82
C GLY A 76 14.10 27.40 -20.22
N ASN A 77 12.87 27.91 -20.09
CA ASN A 77 12.62 29.16 -19.37
C ASN A 77 12.77 28.95 -17.86
N VAL A 78 13.43 29.91 -17.20
CA VAL A 78 13.65 29.89 -15.75
C VAL A 78 13.10 31.17 -15.15
N VAL A 79 12.14 31.02 -14.24
CA VAL A 79 11.65 32.14 -13.43
C VAL A 79 12.20 31.96 -12.00
N THR A 80 12.86 32.97 -11.48
CA THR A 80 13.44 32.97 -10.12
C THR A 80 12.72 33.98 -9.25
N LYS A 81 12.31 33.55 -8.06
CA LYS A 81 11.68 34.41 -7.03
C LYS A 81 12.31 34.14 -5.67
N PRO A 82 12.43 35.14 -4.78
CA PRO A 82 12.83 34.87 -3.42
C PRO A 82 11.78 33.99 -2.71
N ASN A 83 12.23 33.06 -1.88
CA ASN A 83 11.35 32.27 -1.02
C ASN A 83 11.14 33.03 0.32
N PRO A 84 9.97 33.62 0.55
CA PRO A 84 9.74 34.46 1.75
C PRO A 84 9.69 33.64 3.03
N LEU A 85 9.43 32.34 2.96
CA LEU A 85 9.39 31.48 4.15
C LEU A 85 10.77 31.27 4.79
N GLY A 86 11.85 31.38 4.02
CA GLY A 86 13.20 31.09 4.48
C GLY A 86 13.46 29.61 4.75
N MET A 87 12.54 28.73 4.33
CA MET A 87 12.61 27.27 4.48
C MET A 87 11.89 26.57 3.34
N ILE A 88 12.14 25.27 3.18
CA ILE A 88 11.52 24.48 2.14
C ILE A 88 10.10 24.10 2.58
N PRO A 89 9.04 24.44 1.81
CA PRO A 89 7.65 24.20 2.20
C PRO A 89 7.13 22.80 1.88
N ILE A 90 7.93 21.97 1.21
CA ILE A 90 7.60 20.57 0.89
C ILE A 90 8.29 19.67 1.90
N VAL A 91 7.50 18.86 2.58
CA VAL A 91 7.97 17.87 3.56
C VAL A 91 7.69 16.46 3.06
N GLU A 92 8.72 15.62 3.14
CA GLU A 92 8.66 14.20 2.83
C GLU A 92 8.17 13.40 4.05
N TYR A 93 7.21 12.50 3.82
CA TYR A 93 6.67 11.56 4.79
C TYR A 93 7.02 10.14 4.36
N PRO A 94 8.13 9.59 4.81
CA PRO A 94 8.47 8.20 4.55
C PRO A 94 7.62 7.28 5.42
N SER A 95 7.23 6.12 4.87
CA SER A 95 6.57 5.05 5.65
C SER A 95 7.56 4.38 6.62
N GLU A 96 8.83 4.31 6.22
CA GLU A 96 9.95 3.78 7.00
C GLU A 96 11.27 4.37 6.52
N ASN A 97 12.36 4.13 7.26
CA ASN A 97 13.68 4.66 6.91
C ASN A 97 14.19 4.22 5.52
N ALA A 98 13.82 3.01 5.08
CA ALA A 98 14.18 2.49 3.76
C ALA A 98 13.37 3.12 2.61
N ARG A 99 12.32 3.89 2.91
CA ARG A 99 11.43 4.52 1.92
C ARG A 99 10.71 3.54 0.99
N LEU A 100 10.61 2.27 1.40
CA LEU A 100 9.93 1.22 0.66
C LEU A 100 8.43 1.19 1.00
N GLY A 101 7.61 0.85 0.02
CA GLY A 101 6.19 0.54 0.24
C GLY A 101 6.01 -0.80 0.94
N VAL A 102 4.90 -0.96 1.66
CA VAL A 102 4.59 -2.17 2.44
C VAL A 102 4.68 -3.44 1.61
N PHE A 103 4.26 -3.40 0.35
CA PHE A 103 4.25 -4.55 -0.56
C PHE A 103 5.53 -4.68 -1.41
N GLU A 104 6.38 -3.64 -1.49
CA GLU A 104 7.57 -3.67 -2.33
C GLU A 104 8.55 -4.77 -1.92
N VAL A 105 8.63 -5.06 -0.62
CA VAL A 105 9.48 -6.15 -0.10
C VAL A 105 8.92 -7.55 -0.44
N ALA A 106 7.65 -7.66 -0.81
CA ALA A 106 6.98 -8.90 -1.16
C ALA A 106 6.69 -9.03 -2.68
N MET A 107 7.18 -8.12 -3.52
CA MET A 107 6.85 -8.09 -4.97
C MET A 107 7.14 -9.40 -5.67
N SER A 108 8.29 -10.03 -5.42
CA SER A 108 8.64 -11.30 -6.04
C SER A 108 7.68 -12.44 -5.67
N LEU A 109 7.13 -12.41 -4.45
CA LEU A 109 6.12 -13.39 -4.01
C LEU A 109 4.75 -13.09 -4.61
N LEU A 110 4.42 -11.81 -4.81
CA LEU A 110 3.19 -11.39 -5.50
C LEU A 110 3.24 -11.82 -6.96
N ASP A 111 4.36 -11.60 -7.66
CA ASP A 111 4.57 -12.04 -9.03
C ASP A 111 4.44 -13.57 -9.15
N ALA A 112 5.04 -14.32 -8.20
CA ALA A 112 4.93 -15.77 -8.16
C ALA A 112 3.49 -16.25 -7.91
N LEU A 113 2.72 -15.54 -7.09
CA LEU A 113 1.31 -15.84 -6.83
C LEU A 113 0.46 -15.59 -8.08
N ASP A 114 0.71 -14.49 -8.79
CA ASP A 114 0.00 -14.14 -10.03
C ASP A 114 0.31 -15.16 -11.14
N GLU A 115 1.58 -15.56 -11.30
CA GLU A 115 1.98 -16.59 -12.23
C GLU A 115 1.33 -17.94 -11.92
N LEU A 116 1.34 -18.34 -10.64
CA LEU A 116 0.68 -19.58 -10.19
C LEU A 116 -0.81 -19.56 -10.50
N GLN A 117 -1.50 -18.45 -10.28
CA GLN A 117 -2.93 -18.33 -10.56
C GLN A 117 -3.23 -18.33 -12.05
N SER A 118 -2.40 -17.68 -12.87
CA SER A 118 -2.51 -17.69 -14.33
C SER A 118 -2.34 -19.10 -14.89
N ASN A 119 -1.27 -19.80 -14.45
CA ASN A 119 -1.00 -21.18 -14.86
C ASN A 119 -2.15 -22.13 -14.46
N ARG A 120 -2.71 -21.93 -13.27
CA ARG A 120 -3.87 -22.72 -12.82
C ARG A 120 -5.10 -22.52 -13.71
N MET A 121 -5.35 -21.31 -14.18
CA MET A 121 -6.43 -21.03 -15.12
C MET A 121 -6.18 -21.70 -16.46
N ASP A 122 -4.96 -21.64 -16.99
CA ASP A 122 -4.57 -22.27 -18.24
C ASP A 122 -4.70 -23.80 -18.16
N ASP A 123 -4.28 -24.40 -17.05
CA ASP A 123 -4.42 -25.83 -16.78
C ASP A 123 -5.89 -26.27 -16.78
N ILE A 124 -6.79 -25.49 -16.17
CA ILE A 124 -8.23 -25.77 -16.17
C ILE A 124 -8.77 -25.71 -17.60
N VAL A 125 -8.38 -24.72 -18.40
CA VAL A 125 -8.80 -24.59 -19.80
C VAL A 125 -8.28 -25.78 -20.63
N GLN A 126 -7.04 -26.18 -20.44
CA GLN A 126 -6.47 -27.35 -21.11
C GLN A 126 -7.16 -28.66 -20.70
N PHE A 127 -7.52 -28.80 -19.42
CA PHE A 127 -8.28 -29.95 -18.93
C PHE A 127 -9.67 -30.06 -19.60
N VAL A 128 -10.36 -28.93 -19.73
CA VAL A 128 -11.67 -28.87 -20.40
C VAL A 128 -11.55 -29.19 -21.88
N ASN A 129 -10.45 -28.81 -22.52
CA ASN A 129 -10.16 -29.07 -23.93
C ASN A 129 -9.37 -30.39 -24.15
N SER A 130 -9.49 -31.36 -23.22
CA SER A 130 -8.80 -32.63 -23.31
C SER A 130 -9.08 -33.37 -24.63
N PHE A 131 -8.04 -34.02 -25.17
CA PHE A 131 -8.16 -34.79 -26.40
C PHE A 131 -8.68 -36.19 -26.11
N LEU A 132 -9.62 -36.66 -26.93
CA LEU A 132 -10.01 -38.07 -26.93
C LEU A 132 -8.94 -38.87 -27.69
N GLY A 133 -8.14 -39.64 -26.95
CA GLY A 133 -7.19 -40.59 -27.53
C GLY A 133 -7.83 -41.93 -27.78
N ILE A 134 -7.68 -42.47 -28.99
CA ILE A 134 -8.16 -43.81 -29.38
C ILE A 134 -6.92 -44.70 -29.60
N PHE A 135 -6.93 -45.83 -28.91
CA PHE A 135 -5.82 -46.76 -28.87
C PHE A 135 -6.23 -48.11 -29.45
N GLY A 136 -5.40 -48.68 -30.33
CA GLY A 136 -5.61 -50.02 -30.90
C GLY A 136 -6.46 -50.06 -32.16
N GLY A 137 -6.91 -48.93 -32.71
CA GLY A 137 -7.70 -48.91 -33.95
C GLY A 137 -7.84 -47.51 -34.53
N GLU A 138 -8.34 -47.41 -35.73
CA GLU A 138 -8.71 -46.15 -36.38
C GLU A 138 -10.21 -45.95 -36.33
N LEU A 139 -10.66 -44.69 -36.17
CA LEU A 139 -12.03 -44.31 -36.29
C LEU A 139 -12.41 -44.20 -37.77
N ASP A 140 -13.45 -44.92 -38.18
CA ASP A 140 -14.10 -44.71 -39.45
C ASP A 140 -15.01 -43.47 -39.47
N GLU A 141 -15.31 -42.96 -40.64
CA GLU A 141 -16.08 -41.73 -40.80
C GLU A 141 -17.53 -41.87 -40.21
N ASP A 142 -18.08 -43.06 -40.22
CA ASP A 142 -19.42 -43.33 -39.67
C ASP A 142 -19.42 -43.29 -38.12
N THR A 143 -18.37 -43.81 -37.50
CA THR A 143 -18.21 -43.75 -36.04
C THR A 143 -17.96 -42.32 -35.58
N TYR A 144 -17.20 -41.53 -36.35
CA TYR A 144 -16.98 -40.10 -36.08
C TYR A 144 -18.30 -39.28 -36.20
N LYS A 145 -19.14 -39.55 -37.22
CA LYS A 145 -20.46 -38.92 -37.36
C LYS A 145 -21.39 -39.28 -36.20
N LYS A 146 -21.43 -40.54 -35.80
CA LYS A 146 -22.23 -41.01 -34.65
C LYS A 146 -21.78 -40.40 -33.35
N LEU A 147 -20.46 -40.21 -33.14
CA LEU A 147 -19.92 -39.52 -31.98
C LEU A 147 -20.44 -38.08 -31.90
N ASN A 148 -20.41 -37.35 -33.02
CA ASN A 148 -20.85 -35.96 -33.06
C ASN A 148 -22.36 -35.78 -32.91
N GLU A 149 -23.15 -36.65 -33.59
CA GLU A 149 -24.61 -36.54 -33.60
C GLU A 149 -25.27 -37.13 -32.35
N TRP A 150 -24.81 -38.27 -31.89
CA TRP A 150 -25.49 -39.03 -30.82
C TRP A 150 -24.70 -38.99 -29.49
N LYS A 151 -23.51 -38.37 -29.49
CA LYS A 151 -22.59 -38.33 -28.33
C LYS A 151 -22.26 -39.72 -27.76
N THR A 152 -22.32 -40.74 -28.61
CA THR A 152 -22.07 -42.13 -28.24
C THR A 152 -20.88 -42.64 -29.05
N LEU A 153 -19.88 -43.21 -28.35
CA LEU A 153 -18.72 -43.81 -28.96
C LEU A 153 -18.81 -45.33 -28.85
N CYS A 154 -18.97 -46.00 -30.02
CA CYS A 154 -18.93 -47.46 -30.13
C CYS A 154 -17.61 -47.83 -30.75
N LEU A 155 -16.77 -48.53 -30.00
CA LEU A 155 -15.44 -48.95 -30.45
C LEU A 155 -15.45 -50.43 -30.83
N PRO A 156 -14.66 -50.84 -31.89
CA PRO A 156 -14.41 -52.23 -32.22
C PRO A 156 -13.74 -52.98 -31.06
N GLU A 157 -13.87 -54.32 -31.08
CA GLU A 157 -13.26 -55.19 -30.10
C GLU A 157 -11.70 -55.02 -30.09
N GLY A 158 -11.11 -54.78 -28.92
CA GLY A 158 -9.67 -54.51 -28.77
C GLY A 158 -9.22 -53.05 -28.87
N THR A 159 -10.19 -52.14 -29.07
CA THR A 159 -9.95 -50.68 -29.11
C THR A 159 -10.35 -50.07 -27.79
N ASP A 160 -9.55 -49.15 -27.25
CA ASP A 160 -9.81 -48.37 -26.01
C ASP A 160 -9.82 -46.88 -26.33
N ALA A 161 -10.65 -46.12 -25.65
CA ALA A 161 -10.70 -44.69 -25.77
C ALA A 161 -10.56 -44.02 -24.41
N LYS A 162 -9.63 -43.09 -24.30
CA LYS A 162 -9.39 -42.31 -23.08
C LYS A 162 -9.24 -40.83 -23.39
N TYR A 163 -9.80 -40.02 -22.52
CA TYR A 163 -9.44 -38.61 -22.54
C TYR A 163 -7.99 -38.45 -22.07
N LEU A 164 -7.15 -37.89 -22.95
CA LEU A 164 -5.81 -37.49 -22.63
C LEU A 164 -5.88 -36.12 -21.99
N SER A 165 -5.96 -36.09 -20.69
CA SER A 165 -5.86 -34.87 -19.88
C SER A 165 -4.65 -34.95 -19.00
N ALA A 166 -3.99 -33.82 -18.76
CA ALA A 166 -2.98 -33.72 -17.73
C ALA A 166 -3.63 -33.98 -16.37
N THR A 167 -2.97 -34.72 -15.50
CA THR A 167 -3.45 -34.91 -14.12
C THR A 167 -3.26 -33.61 -13.38
N LEU A 168 -4.37 -32.91 -13.12
CA LEU A 168 -4.33 -31.66 -12.40
C LEU A 168 -4.21 -31.92 -10.90
N SER A 169 -3.03 -31.68 -10.32
CA SER A 169 -2.84 -31.79 -8.85
C SER A 169 -3.33 -30.50 -8.17
N GLN A 170 -4.64 -30.32 -8.12
CA GLN A 170 -5.28 -29.13 -7.52
C GLN A 170 -4.91 -28.93 -6.05
N SER A 171 -4.67 -30.00 -5.29
CA SER A 171 -4.29 -29.93 -3.88
C SER A 171 -2.91 -29.34 -3.69
N ASP A 172 -1.93 -29.72 -4.51
CA ASP A 172 -0.56 -29.22 -4.39
C ASP A 172 -0.47 -27.75 -4.79
N VAL A 173 -1.17 -27.37 -5.86
CA VAL A 173 -1.29 -25.97 -6.30
C VAL A 173 -1.98 -25.13 -5.23
N GLN A 174 -3.02 -25.64 -4.57
CA GLN A 174 -3.69 -24.93 -3.49
C GLN A 174 -2.77 -24.73 -2.28
N THR A 175 -2.01 -25.76 -1.90
CA THR A 175 -1.05 -25.68 -0.80
C THR A 175 0.02 -24.61 -1.08
N LEU A 176 0.63 -24.63 -2.26
CA LEU A 176 1.62 -23.63 -2.66
C LEU A 176 1.04 -22.21 -2.66
N LYS A 177 -0.19 -22.06 -3.17
CA LYS A 177 -0.90 -20.76 -3.13
C LYS A 177 -1.08 -20.26 -1.70
N ASP A 178 -1.51 -21.14 -0.79
CA ASP A 178 -1.77 -20.78 0.59
C ASP A 178 -0.47 -20.43 1.33
N ASP A 179 0.62 -21.14 1.04
CA ASP A 179 1.97 -20.84 1.58
C ASP A 179 2.48 -19.47 1.08
N LEU A 180 2.37 -19.19 -0.23
CA LEU A 180 2.76 -17.89 -0.79
C LEU A 180 1.91 -16.76 -0.19
N TYR A 181 0.60 -16.95 -0.10
CA TYR A 181 -0.31 -15.97 0.48
C TYR A 181 0.04 -15.68 1.95
N GLN A 182 0.28 -16.71 2.75
CA GLN A 182 0.69 -16.59 4.15
C GLN A 182 2.05 -15.86 4.29
N ALA A 183 3.01 -16.19 3.43
CA ALA A 183 4.32 -15.53 3.42
C ALA A 183 4.20 -14.03 3.09
N ILE A 184 3.40 -13.67 2.09
CA ILE A 184 3.13 -12.28 1.72
C ILE A 184 2.51 -11.51 2.90
N LEU A 185 1.46 -12.06 3.54
CA LEU A 185 0.83 -11.41 4.68
C LEU A 185 1.82 -11.20 5.84
N THR A 186 2.62 -12.22 6.13
CA THR A 186 3.63 -12.18 7.22
C THR A 186 4.69 -11.11 6.94
N ILE A 187 5.25 -11.07 5.73
CA ILE A 187 6.27 -10.08 5.35
C ILE A 187 5.69 -8.67 5.35
N CYS A 188 4.46 -8.51 4.86
CA CYS A 188 3.78 -7.22 4.85
C CYS A 188 3.25 -6.80 6.23
N GLY A 189 3.31 -7.65 7.25
CA GLY A 189 2.77 -7.39 8.58
C GLY A 189 1.25 -7.21 8.58
N VAL A 190 0.55 -7.92 7.69
CA VAL A 190 -0.92 -7.89 7.57
C VAL A 190 -1.51 -9.10 8.30
N PRO A 191 -2.50 -8.91 9.20
CA PRO A 191 -3.13 -10.02 9.90
C PRO A 191 -3.85 -10.97 8.95
N ASN A 192 -3.65 -12.28 9.12
CA ASN A 192 -4.35 -13.29 8.35
C ASN A 192 -5.71 -13.61 8.97
N ARG A 193 -6.78 -13.07 8.43
CA ARG A 193 -8.15 -13.33 8.89
C ARG A 193 -8.69 -14.71 8.52
N ASN A 194 -8.01 -15.42 7.62
CA ASN A 194 -8.41 -16.76 7.15
C ASN A 194 -7.67 -17.88 7.91
N GLY A 195 -6.91 -17.57 8.93
CA GLY A 195 -6.05 -18.49 9.70
C GLY A 195 -6.74 -19.53 10.55
N GLY A 196 -8.02 -19.84 10.29
CA GLY A 196 -8.78 -20.88 10.97
C GLY A 196 -9.48 -20.38 12.23
N SER A 197 -10.78 -20.66 12.37
CA SER A 197 -11.53 -20.41 13.59
C SER A 197 -11.41 -21.63 14.52
N SER A 198 -10.70 -21.47 15.64
CA SER A 198 -10.86 -22.38 16.77
C SER A 198 -11.88 -21.77 17.73
N THR A 199 -12.93 -22.48 18.03
CA THR A 199 -14.01 -22.04 18.93
C THR A 199 -13.59 -22.02 20.41
N SER A 200 -12.37 -22.44 20.72
CA SER A 200 -11.85 -22.58 22.09
C SER A 200 -10.70 -21.62 22.43
N ASP A 201 -10.28 -20.75 21.50
CA ASP A 201 -9.15 -19.87 21.74
C ASP A 201 -9.59 -18.63 22.52
N THR A 202 -8.79 -18.23 23.50
CA THR A 202 -8.94 -16.95 24.18
C THR A 202 -8.60 -15.81 23.19
N GLY A 203 -9.22 -14.63 23.34
CA GLY A 203 -8.99 -13.49 22.45
C GLY A 203 -7.51 -13.17 22.23
N GLN A 204 -6.67 -13.35 23.26
CA GLN A 204 -5.23 -13.13 23.20
C GLN A 204 -4.49 -14.17 22.33
N ALA A 205 -4.93 -15.44 22.35
CA ALA A 205 -4.35 -16.49 21.50
C ALA A 205 -4.69 -16.26 20.02
N VAL A 206 -5.89 -15.77 19.73
CA VAL A 206 -6.32 -15.38 18.38
C VAL A 206 -5.49 -14.20 17.87
N GLU A 207 -5.29 -13.19 18.69
CA GLU A 207 -4.51 -12.00 18.35
C GLU A 207 -3.05 -12.34 18.00
N LEU A 208 -2.40 -13.19 18.79
CA LEU A 208 -1.04 -13.65 18.52
C LEU A 208 -0.94 -14.52 17.26
N ARG A 209 -1.91 -15.43 17.08
CA ARG A 209 -1.93 -16.36 15.93
C ARG A 209 -2.15 -15.62 14.62
N ASP A 210 -3.06 -14.65 14.61
CA ASP A 210 -3.48 -13.98 13.38
C ASP A 210 -2.52 -12.85 12.94
N GLY A 211 -1.43 -12.61 13.70
CA GLY A 211 -0.40 -11.65 13.33
C GLY A 211 -0.72 -10.17 13.68
N TRP A 212 -1.68 -9.92 14.54
CA TRP A 212 -2.03 -8.57 14.98
C TRP A 212 -0.89 -7.86 15.72
N SER A 213 -0.08 -8.60 16.49
CA SER A 213 1.10 -8.05 17.16
C SER A 213 2.16 -7.54 16.16
N SER A 214 2.34 -8.22 15.02
CA SER A 214 3.23 -7.78 13.94
C SER A 214 2.69 -6.52 13.26
N ALA A 215 1.38 -6.45 13.03
CA ALA A 215 0.72 -5.27 12.47
C ALA A 215 0.85 -4.07 13.41
N GLU A 216 0.69 -4.28 14.72
CA GLU A 216 0.85 -3.24 15.73
C GLU A 216 2.31 -2.72 15.80
N THR A 217 3.29 -3.62 15.76
CA THR A 217 4.71 -3.25 15.74
C THR A 217 5.02 -2.40 14.52
N ARG A 218 4.57 -2.84 13.33
CA ARG A 218 4.75 -2.08 12.09
C ARG A 218 4.06 -0.72 12.14
N ALA A 219 2.86 -0.64 12.70
CA ALA A 219 2.15 0.62 12.89
C ALA A 219 2.93 1.60 13.79
N LYS A 220 3.61 1.10 14.84
CA LYS A 220 4.49 1.91 15.70
C LYS A 220 5.71 2.45 14.96
N ASP A 221 6.31 1.64 14.09
CA ASP A 221 7.46 2.07 13.28
C ASP A 221 7.05 3.17 12.30
N ILE A 222 5.93 2.98 11.60
CA ILE A 222 5.36 4.00 10.69
C ILE A 222 4.98 5.27 11.46
N GLU A 223 4.39 5.16 12.65
CA GLU A 223 4.06 6.30 13.50
C GLU A 223 5.30 7.10 13.86
N THR A 224 6.40 6.44 14.18
CA THR A 224 7.67 7.10 14.54
C THR A 224 8.21 7.92 13.36
N ALA A 225 8.24 7.35 12.16
CA ALA A 225 8.65 8.05 10.95
C ALA A 225 7.72 9.22 10.62
N PHE A 226 6.41 9.01 10.76
CA PHE A 226 5.40 10.04 10.52
C PHE A 226 5.52 11.21 11.52
N LYS A 227 5.71 10.92 12.82
CA LYS A 227 5.93 11.96 13.85
C LYS A 227 7.15 12.83 13.54
N ALA A 228 8.23 12.22 13.07
CA ALA A 228 9.42 12.96 12.67
C ALA A 228 9.12 13.92 11.49
N ALA A 229 8.44 13.44 10.45
CA ALA A 229 8.03 14.25 9.30
C ALA A 229 7.03 15.35 9.71
N GLU A 230 6.05 15.03 10.58
CA GLU A 230 5.06 15.99 11.07
C GLU A 230 5.72 17.13 11.86
N ARG A 231 6.77 16.84 12.63
CA ARG A 231 7.54 17.89 13.30
C ARG A 231 8.22 18.85 12.31
N GLU A 232 8.75 18.35 11.19
CA GLU A 232 9.28 19.22 10.13
C GLU A 232 8.16 20.04 9.47
N HIS A 233 7.03 19.44 9.21
CA HIS A 233 5.84 20.13 8.69
C HIS A 233 5.36 21.23 9.64
N LEU A 234 5.29 20.96 10.94
CA LEU A 234 4.88 21.93 11.94
C LEU A 234 5.85 23.13 12.03
N LYS A 235 7.14 22.97 11.70
CA LYS A 235 8.06 24.12 11.58
C LYS A 235 7.62 25.07 10.48
N VAL A 236 7.20 24.55 9.32
CA VAL A 236 6.67 25.36 8.20
C VAL A 236 5.36 26.03 8.59
N VAL A 237 4.43 25.29 9.18
CA VAL A 237 3.15 25.83 9.69
C VAL A 237 3.38 26.97 10.67
N LEU A 238 4.20 26.74 11.69
CA LEU A 238 4.49 27.77 12.71
C LEU A 238 5.20 28.99 12.11
N ARG A 239 6.02 28.81 11.08
CA ARG A 239 6.64 29.94 10.37
C ARG A 239 5.57 30.80 9.70
N ILE A 240 4.66 30.18 8.94
CA ILE A 240 3.55 30.88 8.29
C ILE A 240 2.67 31.57 9.33
N MET A 241 2.29 30.87 10.40
CA MET A 241 1.45 31.41 11.46
C MET A 241 2.07 32.58 12.21
N ARG A 242 3.38 32.60 12.40
CA ARG A 242 4.08 33.75 12.98
C ARG A 242 4.04 34.97 12.05
N ASP A 243 4.27 34.73 10.77
CA ASP A 243 4.34 35.80 9.76
C ASP A 243 2.95 36.39 9.43
N THR A 244 1.86 35.59 9.57
CA THR A 244 0.49 35.99 9.24
C THR A 244 -0.33 36.43 10.45
N VAL A 245 -0.38 35.60 11.50
CA VAL A 245 -1.25 35.80 12.69
C VAL A 245 -0.49 36.30 13.90
N GLY A 246 0.85 36.25 13.87
CA GLY A 246 1.69 36.68 15.01
C GLY A 246 1.68 35.69 16.17
N THR A 247 1.50 34.40 15.93
CA THR A 247 1.48 33.38 17.00
C THR A 247 2.82 33.29 17.73
N HIS A 248 2.77 33.04 19.05
CA HIS A 248 3.94 32.81 19.88
C HIS A 248 4.22 31.34 20.17
N LEU A 249 3.41 30.43 19.62
CA LEU A 249 3.59 28.98 19.78
C LEU A 249 4.95 28.52 19.29
N LYS A 250 5.57 27.62 20.04
CA LYS A 250 6.82 26.94 19.72
C LYS A 250 6.54 25.51 19.31
N LEU A 251 7.46 24.91 18.61
CA LEU A 251 7.37 23.49 18.23
C LEU A 251 7.31 22.56 19.45
N SER A 252 7.90 22.96 20.57
CA SER A 252 7.83 22.23 21.85
C SER A 252 6.44 22.21 22.49
N ASP A 253 5.56 23.12 22.09
CA ASP A 253 4.23 23.27 22.66
C ASP A 253 3.18 22.39 21.94
N ILE A 254 3.62 21.69 20.89
CA ILE A 254 2.76 20.86 20.03
C ILE A 254 3.33 19.44 19.98
N GLU A 255 2.51 18.48 20.37
CA GLU A 255 2.85 17.05 20.28
C GLU A 255 1.78 16.31 19.45
N PRO A 256 2.16 15.68 18.31
CA PRO A 256 1.25 14.84 17.55
C PRO A 256 0.94 13.54 18.31
N HIS A 257 -0.32 13.29 18.60
CA HIS A 257 -0.81 12.05 19.18
C HIS A 257 -1.55 11.23 18.13
N PHE A 258 -1.28 9.92 18.09
CA PHE A 258 -1.98 8.96 17.25
C PHE A 258 -2.89 8.10 18.13
N THR A 259 -4.18 8.17 17.86
CA THR A 259 -5.15 7.30 18.52
C THR A 259 -5.37 6.08 17.65
N ARG A 260 -5.04 4.90 18.16
CA ARG A 260 -5.36 3.63 17.51
C ARG A 260 -6.71 3.12 17.98
N ARG A 261 -7.46 2.47 17.09
CA ARG A 261 -8.61 1.69 17.53
C ARG A 261 -8.08 0.44 18.22
N ASN A 262 -8.19 0.41 19.54
CA ASN A 262 -8.13 -0.85 20.26
C ASN A 262 -9.36 -1.65 19.84
N TYR A 263 -9.15 -2.76 19.16
CA TYR A 263 -10.19 -3.77 18.95
C TYR A 263 -10.29 -4.61 20.24
N GLU A 264 -10.49 -3.93 21.37
CA GLU A 264 -10.79 -4.60 22.62
C GLU A 264 -12.09 -5.35 22.45
N ASN A 265 -12.05 -6.60 22.85
CA ASN A 265 -13.19 -7.49 22.75
C ASN A 265 -14.29 -6.95 23.65
N ILE A 266 -15.29 -6.26 23.09
CA ILE A 266 -16.44 -5.73 23.83
C ILE A 266 -17.12 -6.83 24.64
N ALA A 267 -17.08 -8.09 24.17
CA ALA A 267 -17.55 -9.26 24.92
C ALA A 267 -16.80 -9.46 26.25
N PHE A 268 -15.48 -9.21 26.27
CA PHE A 268 -14.69 -9.33 27.50
C PHE A 268 -15.14 -8.31 28.55
N PHE A 269 -15.44 -7.07 28.17
CA PHE A 269 -15.94 -6.05 29.09
C PHE A 269 -17.37 -6.32 29.55
N LEU A 270 -18.21 -6.93 28.69
CA LEU A 270 -19.57 -7.34 29.06
C LEU A 270 -19.58 -8.54 30.05
N GLU A 271 -18.60 -9.43 29.95
CA GLU A 271 -18.41 -10.57 30.86
C GLU A 271 -17.75 -10.17 32.18
N ASN A 272 -17.06 -9.03 32.22
CA ASN A 272 -16.36 -8.51 33.39
C ASN A 272 -16.89 -7.12 33.79
N PRO A 273 -18.12 -7.01 34.27
CA PRO A 273 -18.80 -5.72 34.51
C PRO A 273 -18.18 -4.87 35.64
N PHE A 274 -17.17 -5.40 36.35
CA PHE A 274 -16.43 -4.67 37.39
C PHE A 274 -15.21 -3.90 36.87
N ILE A 275 -14.86 -4.06 35.58
CA ILE A 275 -13.81 -3.28 34.91
C ILE A 275 -14.51 -2.07 34.28
N THR A 276 -14.42 -0.90 34.91
CA THR A 276 -14.97 0.32 34.35
C THR A 276 -14.09 0.81 33.18
N PHE A 277 -14.69 1.51 32.21
CA PHE A 277 -13.97 2.11 31.08
C PHE A 277 -12.80 3.00 31.55
N ASP A 278 -12.93 3.67 32.70
CA ASP A 278 -11.88 4.51 33.28
C ASP A 278 -10.67 3.71 33.75
N THR A 279 -10.86 2.50 34.31
CA THR A 279 -9.76 1.64 34.76
C THR A 279 -8.98 1.02 33.58
N ALA A 280 -9.64 0.75 32.48
CA ALA A 280 -9.00 0.27 31.25
C ALA A 280 -8.20 1.39 30.56
N TRP A 281 -8.63 2.64 30.68
CA TRP A 281 -7.95 3.80 30.13
C TRP A 281 -6.66 4.15 30.90
N GLU A 282 -6.60 3.91 32.20
CA GLU A 282 -5.43 4.14 33.05
C GLU A 282 -4.35 3.03 32.96
N GLN A 283 -4.70 1.86 32.42
CA GLN A 283 -3.78 0.71 32.30
C GLN A 283 -3.29 0.45 30.88
N GLY A 284 -3.76 1.12 29.86
CA GLY A 284 -3.33 1.11 28.46
C GLY A 284 -2.45 2.30 28.17
#